data_08cd46b241cdfe00603746557b09a442
#
_entry.id   08cd46b241cdfe00603746557b09a442
#
_cell.length_a   1.000
_cell.length_b   1.000
_cell.length_c   1.000
_cell.angle_alpha   90.00
_cell.angle_beta   90.00
_cell.angle_gamma   90.00
#
_symmetry.space_group_name_H-M   'P 1'
#
loop_
_entity.id
_entity.type
_entity.pdbx_description
1 polymer ?
#
loop_
_entity_poly.entity_id
_entity_poly.type
_entity_poly.pdbx_seq_one_letter_code
_entity_poly.pdbx_strand_id
1 'polypeptide(L)'
;MKKTILAVLAIGALSSGLFSQQAQATPINGIINFAGAIKLNGPFGTATAVTAWLNAHVEAGSTGDFAFIPVNTPVTMAASWTFDPSTPTPALWSVMGFTFDLLSSTVVTHTNSVIAIEGTGVVSGNGFDPTAMTWSFTTQNRGGSIFSFSATGATVPDGGSAVALLGIALIGVEVLRRKLRIG
;
A
#
# COMPACT_ATOMS: atom_id res chain seq x y z
N MET A 1 -46.19 -33.74 -2.27
CA MET A 1 -44.84 -34.14 -2.67
C MET A 1 -44.18 -33.20 -3.66
N LYS A 2 -44.78 -32.70 -4.75
CA LYS A 2 -44.18 -31.77 -5.72
C LYS A 2 -43.73 -30.41 -5.11
N LYS A 3 -44.53 -29.89 -4.15
CA LYS A 3 -44.23 -28.57 -3.51
C LYS A 3 -43.04 -28.62 -2.53
N THR A 4 -42.81 -29.76 -1.87
CA THR A 4 -41.66 -29.98 -0.98
C THR A 4 -40.36 -30.14 -1.74
N ILE A 5 -40.36 -30.76 -2.91
CA ILE A 5 -39.17 -30.90 -3.77
C ILE A 5 -38.71 -29.54 -4.31
N LEU A 6 -39.65 -28.65 -4.68
CA LEU A 6 -39.31 -27.32 -5.15
C LEU A 6 -38.65 -26.45 -4.06
N ALA A 7 -39.10 -26.57 -2.81
CA ALA A 7 -38.52 -25.83 -1.69
C ALA A 7 -37.09 -26.29 -1.36
N VAL A 8 -36.79 -27.58 -1.44
CA VAL A 8 -35.43 -28.12 -1.23
C VAL A 8 -34.48 -27.70 -2.35
N LEU A 9 -34.94 -27.68 -3.61
CA LEU A 9 -34.14 -27.21 -4.74
C LEU A 9 -33.84 -25.71 -4.63
N ALA A 10 -34.75 -24.87 -4.15
CA ALA A 10 -34.54 -23.45 -3.96
C ALA A 10 -33.51 -23.14 -2.85
N ILE A 11 -33.52 -23.94 -1.77
CA ILE A 11 -32.53 -23.80 -0.67
C ILE A 11 -31.14 -24.26 -1.15
N GLY A 12 -31.04 -25.30 -1.95
CA GLY A 12 -29.78 -25.78 -2.53
C GLY A 12 -29.16 -24.79 -3.52
N ALA A 13 -29.96 -24.08 -4.31
CA ALA A 13 -29.45 -23.07 -5.25
C ALA A 13 -29.00 -21.79 -4.54
N LEU A 14 -29.59 -21.43 -3.40
CA LEU A 14 -29.18 -20.29 -2.58
C LEU A 14 -27.88 -20.58 -1.81
N SER A 15 -27.62 -21.81 -1.40
CA SER A 15 -26.40 -22.18 -0.68
C SER A 15 -25.15 -22.24 -1.60
N SER A 16 -25.30 -22.58 -2.88
CA SER A 16 -24.18 -22.61 -3.83
C SER A 16 -23.70 -21.21 -4.24
N GLY A 17 -24.54 -20.20 -4.16
CA GLY A 17 -24.16 -18.80 -4.45
C GLY A 17 -23.36 -18.10 -3.33
N LEU A 18 -23.39 -18.64 -2.11
CA LEU A 18 -22.70 -18.03 -0.97
C LEU A 18 -21.23 -18.48 -0.82
N PHE A 19 -20.80 -19.47 -1.58
CA PHE A 19 -19.42 -19.99 -1.54
C PHE A 19 -18.54 -19.50 -2.71
N SER A 20 -18.97 -18.51 -3.48
CA SER A 20 -17.99 -17.76 -4.25
C SER A 20 -17.13 -16.98 -3.26
N GLN A 21 -16.10 -17.62 -2.71
CA GLN A 21 -14.99 -16.90 -2.11
C GLN A 21 -14.44 -16.02 -3.23
N GLN A 22 -14.88 -14.76 -3.26
CA GLN A 22 -14.09 -13.73 -3.92
C GLN A 22 -12.71 -13.87 -3.30
N ALA A 23 -11.72 -14.14 -4.15
CA ALA A 23 -10.33 -14.05 -3.72
C ALA A 23 -10.19 -12.67 -3.07
N GLN A 24 -10.14 -12.66 -1.74
CA GLN A 24 -10.10 -11.42 -1.00
C GLN A 24 -8.73 -10.85 -1.27
N ALA A 25 -8.72 -9.74 -1.96
CA ALA A 25 -7.56 -8.91 -2.16
C ALA A 25 -6.83 -8.75 -0.81
N THR A 26 -5.56 -9.12 -0.75
CA THR A 26 -4.75 -8.97 0.46
C THR A 26 -3.87 -7.74 0.28
N PRO A 27 -4.22 -6.59 0.87
CA PRO A 27 -3.40 -5.38 0.79
C PRO A 27 -2.09 -5.58 1.55
N ILE A 28 -1.04 -4.90 1.08
CA ILE A 28 0.26 -4.87 1.74
C ILE A 28 0.15 -3.99 2.98
N ASN A 29 0.55 -4.52 4.14
CA ASN A 29 0.53 -3.83 5.41
C ASN A 29 1.93 -3.79 6.03
N GLY A 30 2.32 -2.65 6.57
CA GLY A 30 3.59 -2.50 7.27
C GLY A 30 4.36 -1.25 6.87
N ILE A 31 5.56 -1.17 7.40
CA ILE A 31 6.52 -0.09 7.17
C ILE A 31 7.77 -0.68 6.55
N ILE A 32 8.34 0.01 5.58
CA ILE A 32 9.67 -0.28 5.06
C ILE A 32 10.54 0.96 5.14
N ASN A 33 11.79 0.80 5.60
CA ASN A 33 12.74 1.88 5.79
C ASN A 33 13.99 1.64 4.95
N PHE A 34 14.49 2.70 4.31
CA PHE A 34 15.74 2.68 3.55
C PHE A 34 16.69 3.77 4.00
N ALA A 35 17.97 3.52 3.82
CA ALA A 35 19.03 4.52 3.94
C ALA A 35 20.05 4.37 2.81
N GLY A 36 20.94 5.37 2.71
CA GLY A 36 22.02 5.41 1.75
C GLY A 36 22.51 6.82 1.55
N ALA A 37 23.18 7.04 0.43
CA ALA A 37 23.60 8.38 0.02
C ALA A 37 23.04 8.70 -1.38
N ILE A 38 23.01 10.00 -1.72
CA ILE A 38 22.48 10.47 -3.01
C ILE A 38 23.42 11.47 -3.65
N LYS A 39 23.25 11.67 -4.96
CA LYS A 39 23.73 12.83 -5.68
C LYS A 39 22.55 13.66 -6.15
N LEU A 40 22.60 14.95 -5.93
CA LEU A 40 21.62 15.91 -6.40
C LEU A 40 22.07 16.55 -7.72
N ASN A 41 21.13 17.15 -8.44
CA ASN A 41 21.42 17.90 -9.68
C ASN A 41 22.02 19.29 -9.45
N GLY A 42 22.19 19.70 -8.19
CA GLY A 42 22.74 21.01 -7.80
C GLY A 42 22.98 21.13 -6.30
N PRO A 43 23.31 22.32 -5.81
CA PRO A 43 23.41 22.60 -4.39
C PRO A 43 22.10 22.35 -3.66
N PHE A 44 22.15 21.96 -2.37
CA PHE A 44 20.97 21.60 -1.57
C PHE A 44 19.83 22.63 -1.69
N GLY A 45 20.10 23.90 -1.53
CA GLY A 45 19.08 24.96 -1.56
C GLY A 45 18.40 25.20 -2.92
N THR A 46 18.90 24.59 -4.00
CA THR A 46 18.38 24.78 -5.37
C THR A 46 18.20 23.46 -6.12
N ALA A 47 18.52 22.35 -5.50
CA ALA A 47 18.35 21.04 -6.12
C ALA A 47 16.88 20.71 -6.33
N THR A 48 16.57 20.11 -7.46
CA THR A 48 15.20 19.71 -7.85
C THR A 48 15.08 18.22 -8.16
N ALA A 49 16.22 17.51 -8.21
CA ALA A 49 16.25 16.10 -8.56
C ALA A 49 17.40 15.34 -7.87
N VAL A 50 17.15 14.08 -7.58
CA VAL A 50 18.19 13.08 -7.28
C VAL A 50 18.68 12.51 -8.60
N THR A 51 19.97 12.60 -8.86
CA THR A 51 20.60 12.10 -10.10
C THR A 51 21.22 10.72 -9.94
N ALA A 52 21.58 10.34 -8.73
CA ALA A 52 22.08 8.99 -8.43
C ALA A 52 21.82 8.61 -6.98
N TRP A 53 21.62 7.33 -6.77
CA TRP A 53 21.50 6.68 -5.47
C TRP A 53 22.76 5.87 -5.21
N LEU A 54 23.30 5.96 -4.01
CA LEU A 54 24.55 5.32 -3.63
C LEU A 54 24.29 4.44 -2.40
N ASN A 55 24.55 3.14 -2.56
CA ASN A 55 24.40 2.17 -1.49
C ASN A 55 22.99 2.21 -0.82
N ALA A 56 21.94 2.37 -1.61
CA ALA A 56 20.57 2.29 -1.08
C ALA A 56 20.32 0.89 -0.54
N HIS A 57 19.87 0.78 0.71
CA HIS A 57 19.66 -0.48 1.40
C HIS A 57 18.53 -0.38 2.43
N VAL A 58 17.97 -1.54 2.80
CA VAL A 58 16.94 -1.66 3.83
C VAL A 58 17.54 -1.40 5.21
N GLU A 59 16.92 -0.50 5.96
CA GLU A 59 17.25 -0.19 7.36
C GLU A 59 16.42 -1.00 8.34
N ALA A 60 16.85 -0.98 9.60
CA ALA A 60 16.10 -1.58 10.71
C ALA A 60 14.72 -0.90 10.90
N GLY A 61 13.77 -1.65 11.46
CA GLY A 61 12.43 -1.15 11.76
C GLY A 61 11.40 -1.39 10.66
N SER A 62 11.71 -2.18 9.61
CA SER A 62 10.71 -2.69 8.69
C SER A 62 9.76 -3.65 9.41
N THR A 63 8.43 -3.54 9.14
CA THR A 63 7.38 -4.28 9.85
C THR A 63 6.35 -4.87 8.89
N GLY A 64 5.41 -5.67 9.41
CA GLY A 64 4.32 -6.26 8.63
C GLY A 64 4.84 -7.15 7.51
N ASP A 65 4.30 -6.96 6.31
CA ASP A 65 4.66 -7.76 5.14
C ASP A 65 6.10 -7.51 4.63
N PHE A 66 6.78 -6.47 5.15
CA PHE A 66 8.20 -6.20 4.87
C PHE A 66 9.15 -6.76 5.93
N ALA A 67 8.65 -7.31 7.04
CA ALA A 67 9.48 -7.75 8.16
C ALA A 67 10.46 -8.89 7.82
N PHE A 68 10.19 -9.66 6.76
CA PHE A 68 11.06 -10.75 6.31
C PHE A 68 12.28 -10.27 5.51
N ILE A 69 12.31 -9.00 5.09
CA ILE A 69 13.40 -8.43 4.30
C ILE A 69 14.58 -8.12 5.24
N PRO A 70 15.74 -8.74 5.06
CA PRO A 70 16.87 -8.51 5.94
C PRO A 70 17.39 -7.06 5.86
N VAL A 71 17.87 -6.54 6.99
CA VAL A 71 18.62 -5.29 7.05
C VAL A 71 19.85 -5.39 6.13
N ASN A 72 20.23 -4.28 5.50
CA ASN A 72 21.30 -4.17 4.50
C ASN A 72 20.98 -4.86 3.15
N THR A 73 19.75 -5.34 2.92
CA THR A 73 19.35 -5.79 1.58
C THR A 73 19.44 -4.61 0.60
N PRO A 74 20.17 -4.75 -0.53
CA PRO A 74 20.25 -3.70 -1.53
C PRO A 74 18.89 -3.35 -2.12
N VAL A 75 18.61 -2.06 -2.28
CA VAL A 75 17.39 -1.53 -2.89
C VAL A 75 17.74 -0.97 -4.27
N THR A 76 17.02 -1.41 -5.29
CA THR A 76 17.10 -0.80 -6.61
C THR A 76 16.25 0.47 -6.61
N MET A 77 16.86 1.60 -6.97
CA MET A 77 16.19 2.90 -7.04
C MET A 77 16.16 3.38 -8.50
N ALA A 78 15.12 4.14 -8.87
CA ALA A 78 15.06 4.77 -10.19
C ALA A 78 16.31 5.65 -10.42
N ALA A 79 16.90 5.57 -11.61
CA ALA A 79 18.19 6.20 -11.92
C ALA A 79 18.19 7.74 -11.80
N SER A 80 17.03 8.36 -11.99
CA SER A 80 16.81 9.78 -11.71
C SER A 80 15.40 9.97 -11.17
N TRP A 81 15.26 10.85 -10.19
CA TRP A 81 13.98 11.22 -9.63
C TRP A 81 13.90 12.74 -9.48
N THR A 82 12.95 13.33 -10.21
CA THR A 82 12.64 14.76 -10.10
C THR A 82 11.54 14.94 -9.06
N PHE A 83 11.84 15.66 -8.00
CA PHE A 83 10.92 15.92 -6.90
C PHE A 83 10.30 17.32 -6.94
N ASP A 84 10.90 18.24 -7.69
CA ASP A 84 10.41 19.60 -7.89
C ASP A 84 10.60 20.05 -9.35
N PRO A 85 9.51 20.22 -10.15
CA PRO A 85 8.14 19.90 -9.81
C PRO A 85 7.93 18.38 -9.61
N SER A 86 6.94 18.02 -8.78
CA SER A 86 6.58 16.63 -8.55
C SER A 86 6.26 15.89 -9.86
N THR A 87 6.93 14.77 -10.07
CA THR A 87 6.73 13.95 -11.27
C THR A 87 6.45 12.51 -10.87
N PRO A 88 5.36 11.88 -11.33
CA PRO A 88 5.15 10.46 -11.13
C PRO A 88 6.35 9.66 -11.63
N THR A 89 6.83 8.73 -10.82
CA THR A 89 8.02 7.94 -11.12
C THR A 89 7.72 6.47 -10.91
N PRO A 90 7.45 5.71 -11.98
CA PRO A 90 7.28 4.28 -11.90
C PRO A 90 8.54 3.61 -11.36
N ALA A 91 8.36 2.57 -10.56
CA ALA A 91 9.45 1.82 -9.93
C ALA A 91 10.48 2.73 -9.25
N LEU A 92 10.03 3.74 -8.48
CA LEU A 92 10.93 4.60 -7.71
C LEU A 92 11.88 3.76 -6.87
N TRP A 93 11.39 2.67 -6.28
CA TRP A 93 12.22 1.65 -5.68
C TRP A 93 11.67 0.23 -5.90
N SER A 94 12.57 -0.76 -5.86
CA SER A 94 12.21 -2.16 -5.79
C SER A 94 13.15 -2.94 -4.90
N VAL A 95 12.61 -3.91 -4.14
CA VAL A 95 13.34 -4.77 -3.22
C VAL A 95 12.59 -6.09 -2.99
N MET A 96 13.29 -7.22 -3.09
CA MET A 96 12.75 -8.53 -2.73
C MET A 96 11.34 -8.82 -3.30
N GLY A 97 11.09 -8.46 -4.55
CA GLY A 97 9.83 -8.69 -5.24
C GLY A 97 8.75 -7.64 -5.00
N PHE A 98 8.96 -6.67 -4.14
CA PHE A 98 8.13 -5.46 -4.04
C PHE A 98 8.61 -4.37 -4.99
N THR A 99 7.66 -3.62 -5.55
CA THR A 99 7.92 -2.43 -6.38
C THR A 99 7.00 -1.31 -5.95
N PHE A 100 7.53 -0.10 -5.87
CA PHE A 100 6.78 1.09 -5.50
C PHE A 100 6.77 2.11 -6.64
N ASP A 101 5.58 2.48 -7.06
CA ASP A 101 5.33 3.51 -8.04
C ASP A 101 4.96 4.82 -7.32
N LEU A 102 5.79 5.85 -7.50
CA LEU A 102 5.51 7.18 -6.98
C LEU A 102 4.41 7.85 -7.80
N LEU A 103 3.36 8.31 -7.15
CA LEU A 103 2.26 9.06 -7.78
C LEU A 103 2.41 10.57 -7.60
N SER A 104 2.75 10.99 -6.38
CA SER A 104 2.92 12.42 -6.07
C SER A 104 3.93 12.64 -4.98
N SER A 105 4.56 13.83 -5.00
CA SER A 105 5.45 14.30 -3.96
C SER A 105 5.21 15.77 -3.67
N THR A 106 5.49 16.19 -2.42
CA THR A 106 5.43 17.58 -1.98
C THR A 106 6.69 17.86 -1.17
N VAL A 107 7.40 18.90 -1.52
CA VAL A 107 8.56 19.37 -0.76
C VAL A 107 8.07 20.08 0.49
N VAL A 108 8.33 19.50 1.66
CA VAL A 108 7.93 20.03 2.98
C VAL A 108 8.99 21.00 3.51
N THR A 109 10.26 20.65 3.31
CA THR A 109 11.39 21.49 3.73
C THR A 109 12.44 21.51 2.64
N HIS A 110 12.95 22.68 2.29
CA HIS A 110 14.00 22.85 1.31
C HIS A 110 14.95 23.97 1.75
N THR A 111 16.09 23.59 2.27
CA THR A 111 17.10 24.51 2.79
C THR A 111 18.50 24.15 2.23
N ASN A 112 19.51 24.94 2.53
CA ASN A 112 20.90 24.64 2.14
C ASN A 112 21.50 23.40 2.83
N SER A 113 20.80 22.82 3.81
CA SER A 113 21.31 21.68 4.61
C SER A 113 20.35 20.50 4.70
N VAL A 114 19.06 20.70 4.42
CA VAL A 114 18.02 19.66 4.56
C VAL A 114 17.00 19.79 3.44
N ILE A 115 16.66 18.67 2.84
CA ILE A 115 15.47 18.52 1.98
C ILE A 115 14.59 17.45 2.61
N ALA A 116 13.31 17.75 2.86
CA ALA A 116 12.30 16.81 3.29
C ALA A 116 11.14 16.82 2.31
N ILE A 117 10.71 15.64 1.91
CA ILE A 117 9.68 15.42 0.89
C ILE A 117 8.73 14.35 1.41
N GLU A 118 7.45 14.55 1.20
CA GLU A 118 6.39 13.59 1.51
C GLU A 118 5.55 13.34 0.27
N GLY A 119 4.82 12.23 0.25
CA GLY A 119 3.96 11.95 -0.87
C GLY A 119 3.18 10.64 -0.76
N THR A 120 2.60 10.27 -1.88
CA THR A 120 1.80 9.06 -2.03
C THR A 120 2.28 8.24 -3.22
N GLY A 121 2.05 6.94 -3.16
CA GLY A 121 2.35 6.02 -4.22
C GLY A 121 1.62 4.69 -4.05
N VAL A 122 1.94 3.72 -4.87
CA VAL A 122 1.38 2.37 -4.81
C VAL A 122 2.52 1.37 -4.73
N VAL A 123 2.44 0.48 -3.76
CA VAL A 123 3.33 -0.68 -3.69
C VAL A 123 2.62 -1.90 -4.26
N SER A 124 3.33 -2.75 -4.95
CA SER A 124 2.85 -4.01 -5.52
C SER A 124 3.92 -5.10 -5.43
N GLY A 125 3.52 -6.36 -5.57
CA GLY A 125 4.43 -7.50 -5.63
C GLY A 125 4.11 -8.60 -4.63
N ASN A 126 4.87 -9.69 -4.69
CA ASN A 126 4.79 -10.87 -3.81
C ASN A 126 3.39 -11.50 -3.68
N GLY A 127 2.53 -11.36 -4.69
CA GLY A 127 1.18 -11.91 -4.70
C GLY A 127 0.14 -11.12 -3.90
N PHE A 128 0.51 -9.94 -3.40
CA PHE A 128 -0.39 -8.97 -2.80
C PHE A 128 -1.07 -8.10 -3.87
N ASP A 129 -2.18 -7.49 -3.49
CA ASP A 129 -2.80 -6.48 -4.34
C ASP A 129 -2.06 -5.14 -4.26
N PRO A 130 -2.07 -4.37 -5.36
CA PRO A 130 -1.51 -3.04 -5.37
C PRO A 130 -2.13 -2.18 -4.26
N THR A 131 -1.29 -1.67 -3.37
CA THR A 131 -1.72 -0.99 -2.14
C THR A 131 -1.19 0.44 -2.10
N ALA A 132 -2.07 1.39 -1.82
CA ALA A 132 -1.68 2.78 -1.62
C ALA A 132 -0.79 2.92 -0.38
N MET A 133 0.30 3.67 -0.51
CA MET A 133 1.21 4.00 0.58
C MET A 133 1.46 5.49 0.68
N THR A 134 1.60 5.98 1.90
CA THR A 134 2.24 7.26 2.19
C THR A 134 3.74 7.04 2.40
N TRP A 135 4.55 8.02 2.08
CA TRP A 135 5.99 7.93 2.23
C TRP A 135 6.61 9.27 2.60
N SER A 136 7.77 9.21 3.21
CA SER A 136 8.60 10.38 3.51
C SER A 136 10.05 10.11 3.11
N PHE A 137 10.71 11.15 2.64
CA PHE A 137 12.12 11.15 2.29
C PHE A 137 12.78 12.35 2.94
N THR A 138 13.93 12.14 3.54
CA THR A 138 14.75 13.21 4.07
C THR A 138 16.20 13.04 3.63
N THR A 139 16.87 14.14 3.31
CA THR A 139 18.32 14.12 3.07
C THR A 139 18.98 15.31 3.75
N GLN A 140 20.21 15.10 4.21
CA GLN A 140 20.99 16.09 4.95
C GLN A 140 22.40 16.22 4.35
N ASN A 141 22.90 17.45 4.32
CA ASN A 141 24.26 17.75 3.89
C ASN A 141 25.25 17.63 5.08
N ARG A 142 25.58 16.39 5.46
CA ARG A 142 26.58 16.09 6.50
C ARG A 142 27.62 15.10 5.97
N GLY A 143 28.71 15.62 5.38
CA GLY A 143 29.82 14.77 4.92
C GLY A 143 29.51 13.84 3.74
N GLY A 144 28.45 14.12 3.02
CA GLY A 144 27.80 13.36 1.96
C GLY A 144 26.29 13.49 2.11
N SER A 145 25.56 13.49 0.99
CA SER A 145 24.09 13.60 1.02
C SER A 145 23.50 12.25 1.47
N ILE A 146 23.33 12.06 2.78
CA ILE A 146 22.73 10.88 3.36
C ILE A 146 21.21 11.03 3.26
N PHE A 147 20.49 9.98 2.85
CA PHE A 147 19.04 9.97 2.83
C PHE A 147 18.45 8.92 3.76
N SER A 148 17.24 9.18 4.21
CA SER A 148 16.32 8.23 4.83
C SER A 148 15.00 8.27 4.09
N PHE A 149 14.42 7.10 3.83
CA PHE A 149 13.12 6.92 3.20
C PHE A 149 12.29 5.96 4.05
N SER A 150 11.03 6.30 4.28
CA SER A 150 10.08 5.45 4.97
C SER A 150 8.78 5.44 4.22
N ALA A 151 8.20 4.26 4.00
CA ALA A 151 6.90 4.11 3.39
C ALA A 151 6.00 3.24 4.27
N THR A 152 4.74 3.64 4.42
CA THR A 152 3.75 2.97 5.27
C THR A 152 2.52 2.64 4.46
N GLY A 153 2.15 1.35 4.39
CA GLY A 153 0.89 0.87 3.87
C GLY A 153 -0.19 1.00 4.95
N ALA A 154 -1.29 1.64 4.61
CA ALA A 154 -2.45 1.69 5.47
C ALA A 154 -3.39 0.55 5.11
N THR A 155 -3.83 -0.23 6.11
CA THR A 155 -4.96 -1.13 5.93
C THR A 155 -6.21 -0.29 5.66
N VAL A 156 -6.74 -0.39 4.45
CA VAL A 156 -8.09 0.12 4.18
C VAL A 156 -9.05 -0.87 4.85
N PRO A 157 -9.89 -0.46 5.82
CA PRO A 157 -10.90 -1.34 6.36
C PRO A 157 -11.77 -1.85 5.21
N ASP A 158 -11.87 -3.16 5.06
CA ASP A 158 -12.72 -3.79 4.04
C ASP A 158 -14.19 -3.53 4.37
N GLY A 159 -14.74 -2.46 3.83
CA GLY A 159 -16.16 -2.11 4.00
C GLY A 159 -17.11 -3.10 3.31
N GLY A 160 -16.61 -3.93 2.39
CA GLY A 160 -17.43 -4.87 1.63
C GLY A 160 -18.04 -5.97 2.48
N SER A 161 -17.27 -6.54 3.41
CA SER A 161 -17.74 -7.59 4.31
C SER A 161 -18.77 -7.08 5.33
N ALA A 162 -18.61 -5.86 5.83
CA ALA A 162 -19.56 -5.25 6.78
C ALA A 162 -20.91 -4.96 6.10
N VAL A 163 -20.91 -4.46 4.87
CA VAL A 163 -22.14 -4.21 4.09
C VAL A 163 -22.86 -5.52 3.75
N ALA A 164 -22.11 -6.57 3.37
CA ALA A 164 -22.68 -7.88 3.10
C ALA A 164 -23.33 -8.51 4.35
N LEU A 165 -22.65 -8.46 5.50
CA LEU A 165 -23.19 -8.94 6.78
C LEU A 165 -24.43 -8.15 7.21
N LEU A 166 -24.41 -6.82 7.05
CA LEU A 166 -25.57 -5.98 7.34
C LEU A 166 -26.75 -6.33 6.41
N GLY A 167 -26.49 -6.58 5.12
CA GLY A 167 -27.50 -7.00 4.15
C GLY A 167 -28.16 -8.33 4.54
N ILE A 168 -27.36 -9.33 4.93
CA ILE A 168 -27.85 -10.63 5.39
C ILE A 168 -28.67 -10.51 6.69
N ALA A 169 -28.19 -9.69 7.64
CA ALA A 169 -28.88 -9.44 8.89
C ALA A 169 -30.27 -8.81 8.66
N LEU A 170 -30.37 -7.81 7.77
CA LEU A 170 -31.63 -7.15 7.42
C LEU A 170 -32.61 -8.11 6.73
N ILE A 171 -32.15 -8.98 5.84
CA ILE A 171 -32.97 -10.01 5.21
C ILE A 171 -33.48 -10.99 6.26
N GLY A 172 -32.63 -11.43 7.19
CA GLY A 172 -33.00 -12.32 8.30
C GLY A 172 -34.09 -11.73 9.19
N VAL A 173 -33.96 -10.46 9.56
CA VAL A 173 -34.97 -9.75 10.36
C VAL A 173 -36.32 -9.64 9.62
N GLU A 174 -36.33 -9.34 8.33
CA GLU A 174 -37.54 -9.22 7.55
C GLU A 174 -38.27 -10.59 7.38
N VAL A 175 -37.50 -11.65 7.17
CA VAL A 175 -38.08 -13.03 7.12
C VAL A 175 -38.71 -13.41 8.45
N LEU A 176 -38.05 -13.10 9.58
CA LEU A 176 -38.58 -13.36 10.93
C LEU A 176 -39.86 -12.56 11.19
N ARG A 177 -39.87 -11.27 10.84
CA ARG A 177 -41.04 -10.39 10.95
C ARG A 177 -42.24 -10.90 10.18
N ARG A 178 -42.04 -11.38 8.94
CA ARG A 178 -43.15 -11.98 8.14
C ARG A 178 -43.71 -13.24 8.78
N LYS A 179 -42.85 -14.08 9.34
CA LYS A 179 -43.25 -15.34 9.98
C LYS A 179 -44.09 -15.11 11.25
N LEU A 180 -43.73 -14.10 12.06
CA LEU A 180 -44.43 -13.71 13.29
C LEU A 180 -45.77 -12.98 13.03
N ARG A 181 -45.99 -12.45 11.82
CA ARG A 181 -47.19 -11.70 11.45
C ARG A 181 -48.31 -12.62 10.86
N ILE A 182 -47.97 -13.87 10.54
CA ILE A 182 -48.85 -14.86 9.92
C ILE A 182 -49.36 -15.90 10.96
N GLY A 183 -48.88 -15.88 12.20
CA GLY A 183 -49.35 -16.63 13.34
C GLY A 183 -50.22 -15.76 14.26
#